data_56cbcfed7ec814901dad020a2b53ae6e
#
_entry.id   56cbcfed7ec814901dad020a2b53ae6e
#
_cell.length_a   1.000
_cell.length_b   1.000
_cell.length_c   1.000
_cell.angle_alpha   90.00
_cell.angle_beta   90.00
_cell.angle_gamma   90.00
#
_symmetry.space_group_name_H-M   'P 1'
#
loop_
_entity.id
_entity.type
_entity.pdbx_description
1 polymer ?
#
loop_
_entity_poly.entity_id
_entity_poly.type
_entity_poly.pdbx_seq_one_letter_code
_entity_poly.pdbx_strand_id
1 'polypeptide(L)' 'MTQQELRDKSGKLLGKIEIVGTRQTLRDSGGKLLGTFDGVQTRDAQGRLVGNGNLLAGLLK' A
#
# COMPACT_ATOMS: atom_id res chain seq x y z
N MET A 1 8.18 12.43 -5.77
CA MET A 1 7.50 11.12 -5.80
C MET A 1 8.47 10.05 -5.31
N THR A 2 8.06 9.25 -4.35
CA THR A 2 8.92 8.25 -3.71
C THR A 2 8.23 6.89 -3.79
N GLN A 3 9.03 5.85 -4.02
CA GLN A 3 8.54 4.48 -4.00
C GLN A 3 9.30 3.68 -2.96
N GLN A 4 8.60 2.80 -2.27
CA GLN A 4 9.17 1.87 -1.32
C GLN A 4 8.78 0.46 -1.72
N GLU A 5 9.77 -0.41 -1.88
CA GLU A 5 9.51 -1.83 -2.17
C GLU A 5 9.31 -2.59 -0.86
N LEU A 6 8.33 -3.48 -0.86
CA LEU A 6 8.07 -4.36 0.28
C LEU A 6 8.48 -5.77 -0.13
N ARG A 7 9.43 -6.34 0.59
CA ARG A 7 9.95 -7.68 0.34
C ARG A 7 9.82 -8.53 1.58
N ASP A 8 9.70 -9.84 1.41
CA ASP A 8 9.72 -10.76 2.55
C ASP A 8 11.18 -11.04 2.93
N LYS A 9 11.36 -11.86 3.97
CA LYS A 9 12.70 -12.15 4.47
C LYS A 9 13.54 -12.99 3.52
N SER A 10 12.93 -13.58 2.49
CA SER A 10 13.67 -14.30 1.44
C SER A 10 14.06 -13.37 0.28
N GLY A 11 13.66 -12.09 0.33
CA GLY A 11 13.95 -11.12 -0.70
C GLY A 11 12.91 -11.05 -1.81
N LYS A 12 11.83 -11.82 -1.70
CA LYS A 12 10.78 -11.82 -2.72
C LYS A 12 9.97 -10.53 -2.64
N LEU A 13 9.77 -9.90 -3.79
CA LEU A 13 8.97 -8.68 -3.86
C LEU A 13 7.51 -8.98 -3.59
N LEU A 14 6.95 -8.38 -2.55
CA LEU A 14 5.55 -8.52 -2.19
C LEU A 14 4.70 -7.42 -2.80
N GLY A 15 5.25 -6.23 -2.93
CA GLY A 15 4.54 -5.09 -3.47
C GLY A 15 5.34 -3.82 -3.37
N LYS A 16 4.70 -2.72 -3.73
CA LYS A 16 5.32 -1.39 -3.71
C LYS A 16 4.35 -0.39 -3.12
N ILE A 17 4.89 0.57 -2.38
CA ILE A 17 4.14 1.74 -1.93
C ILE A 17 4.66 2.95 -2.67
N GLU A 18 3.78 3.65 -3.37
CA GLU A 18 4.09 4.91 -4.03
C GLU A 18 3.63 6.05 -3.13
N ILE A 19 4.53 6.97 -2.83
CA ILE A 19 4.25 8.08 -1.90
C ILE A 19 4.27 9.38 -2.68
N VAL A 20 3.15 10.09 -2.65
CA VAL A 20 3.00 11.41 -3.28
C VAL A 20 2.37 12.34 -2.25
N GLY A 21 3.16 13.26 -1.69
CA GLY A 21 2.70 14.11 -0.61
C GLY A 21 2.30 13.29 0.60
N THR A 22 1.05 13.43 1.06
CA THR A 22 0.52 12.64 2.17
C THR A 22 -0.17 11.37 1.72
N ARG A 23 -0.30 11.15 0.40
CA ARG A 23 -1.00 10.00 -0.14
C ARG A 23 -0.02 8.87 -0.42
N GLN A 24 -0.39 7.67 0.00
CA GLN A 24 0.37 6.46 -0.29
C GLN A 24 -0.53 5.48 -1.04
N THR A 25 0.02 4.85 -2.06
CA THR A 25 -0.71 3.87 -2.87
C THR A 25 0.04 2.55 -2.81
N LEU A 26 -0.65 1.49 -2.38
CA LEU A 26 -0.07 0.16 -2.31
C LEU A 26 -0.46 -0.63 -3.55
N ARG A 27 0.55 -1.21 -4.21
CA ARG A 27 0.35 -2.12 -5.34
C ARG A 27 1.07 -3.44 -5.07
N ASP A 28 0.56 -4.52 -5.64
CA ASP A 28 1.23 -5.81 -5.51
C ASP A 28 2.43 -5.88 -6.46
N SER A 29 3.12 -7.04 -6.50
CA SER A 29 4.31 -7.20 -7.32
C SER A 29 4.01 -7.13 -8.82
N GLY A 30 2.76 -7.36 -9.21
CA GLY A 30 2.31 -7.23 -10.60
C GLY A 30 1.80 -5.86 -10.97
N GLY A 31 1.79 -4.91 -10.01
CA GLY A 31 1.31 -3.56 -10.24
C GLY A 31 -0.17 -3.34 -9.97
N LYS A 32 -0.87 -4.36 -9.47
CA LYS A 32 -2.30 -4.24 -9.17
C LYS A 32 -2.52 -3.41 -7.92
N LEU A 33 -3.47 -2.47 -7.98
CA LEU A 33 -3.80 -1.65 -6.83
C LEU A 33 -4.41 -2.50 -5.72
N LEU A 34 -3.85 -2.40 -4.52
CA LEU A 34 -4.36 -3.10 -3.33
C LEU A 34 -5.05 -2.15 -2.37
N GLY A 35 -4.61 -0.90 -2.29
CA GLY A 35 -5.22 0.07 -1.40
C GLY A 35 -4.50 1.39 -1.41
N THR A 36 -5.06 2.36 -0.67
CA THR A 36 -4.51 3.70 -0.56
C THR A 36 -4.61 4.20 0.88
N PHE A 37 -3.70 5.09 1.24
CA PHE A 37 -3.70 5.78 2.51
C PHE A 37 -3.61 7.29 2.24
N ASP A 38 -4.54 8.06 2.77
CA ASP A 38 -4.65 9.50 2.48
C ASP A 38 -4.01 10.40 3.56
N GLY A 39 -3.34 9.79 4.54
CA GLY A 39 -2.78 10.50 5.69
C GLY A 39 -3.61 10.34 6.95
N VAL A 40 -4.84 9.86 6.84
CA VAL A 40 -5.74 9.63 7.96
C VAL A 40 -6.34 8.24 7.93
N GLN A 41 -6.83 7.81 6.79
CA GLN A 41 -7.57 6.55 6.64
C GLN A 41 -6.98 5.71 5.52
N THR A 42 -7.08 4.39 5.68
CA THR A 42 -6.71 3.42 4.65
C THR A 42 -7.97 2.88 3.99
N ARG A 43 -7.94 2.82 2.65
CA ARG A 43 -9.02 2.25 1.84
C ARG A 43 -8.48 1.11 1.01
N ASP A 44 -9.34 0.14 0.70
CA ASP A 44 -8.94 -0.99 -0.14
C ASP A 44 -9.03 -0.64 -1.63
N ALA A 45 -8.81 -1.63 -2.50
CA ALA A 45 -8.81 -1.43 -3.94
C ALA A 45 -10.17 -0.98 -4.49
N GLN A 46 -11.26 -1.29 -3.79
CA GLN A 46 -12.59 -0.86 -4.17
C GLN A 46 -12.98 0.48 -3.56
N GLY A 47 -12.10 1.10 -2.79
CA GLY A 47 -12.39 2.36 -2.13
C GLY A 47 -13.11 2.23 -0.80
N ARG A 48 -13.25 1.01 -0.27
CA ARG A 48 -13.89 0.81 1.02
C ARG A 48 -12.94 1.18 2.15
N LEU A 49 -13.49 1.73 3.20
CA LEU A 49 -12.70 2.08 4.38
C LEU A 49 -12.21 0.81 5.08
N VAL A 50 -10.88 0.68 5.20
CA VAL A 50 -10.25 -0.42 5.96
C VAL A 50 -10.16 -0.03 7.44
N GLY A 51 -9.77 1.21 7.71
CA GLY A 51 -9.65 1.70 9.07
C GLY A 51 -8.89 3.00 9.13
N ASN A 52 -8.72 3.54 10.32
CA ASN A 52 -7.93 4.74 10.56
C ASN A 52 -6.46 4.35 10.69
N GLY A 53 -5.59 5.29 10.29
CA GLY A 53 -4.15 5.06 10.33
C GLY A 53 -3.68 4.30 9.10
N ASN A 54 -2.37 4.04 9.03
CA ASN A 54 -1.75 3.39 7.89
C ASN A 54 -1.80 1.88 8.07
N LEU A 55 -2.75 1.25 7.39
CA LEU A 55 -2.96 -0.20 7.44
C LEU A 55 -2.57 -0.88 6.13
N LEU A 56 -1.82 -0.19 5.26
CA LEU A 56 -1.48 -0.72 3.94
C LEU A 56 -0.73 -2.05 4.00
N ALA A 57 0.19 -2.20 4.95
CA ALA A 57 0.95 -3.44 5.08
C ALA A 57 0.05 -4.64 5.35
N GLY A 58 -1.08 -4.44 6.02
CA GLY A 58 -2.05 -5.49 6.30
C GLY A 58 -2.80 -5.98 5.07
N LEU A 59 -2.75 -5.23 3.97
CA LEU A 59 -3.37 -5.64 2.71
C LEU A 59 -2.48 -6.56 1.88
N LEU A 60 -1.21 -6.68 2.25
CA LEU A 60 -0.27 -7.62 1.63
C LEU A 60 -0.35 -8.95 2.36
N LYS A 61 -0.92 -9.93 1.75
CA LYS A 61 -1.07 -11.24 2.37
C LYS A 61 -0.56 -12.34 1.50
#